data_0f03fe8157c0447a66b26dd154edbe33
#
_entry.id   0f03fe8157c0447a66b26dd154edbe33
#
_cell.length_a   1.000
_cell.length_b   1.000
_cell.length_c   1.000
_cell.angle_alpha   90.00
_cell.angle_beta   90.00
_cell.angle_gamma   90.00
#
_symmetry.space_group_name_H-M   'P 1'
#
loop_
_entity.id
_entity.type
_entity.pdbx_description
1 polymer ?
#
loop_
_entity_poly.entity_id
_entity_poly.type
_entity_poly.pdbx_seq_one_letter_code
_entity_poly.pdbx_strand_id
1 'polypeptide(L)'
;MISLEQVTVQRQGVIALDQVTHTIYPGQSVAVIGPTGSGKTTLLETIAGLLPVQSGNVSFADSSSTTDSPLNQQLIGFVPDGNRTWPMIRADECLELFAMNSGLRGKQIDDAVNRALEEVSLGNLRGHRIDTLSSGQSKRLLIARALLCEPHILLLDNPYAGLDPVGFQIIDQLTTNAQLTGRIILAVFNDANVPDNFTDLLVLNDGQKVTAGHFQPKQFTNVDKWGVRLKCPSSAAQAAKIIRHLTLSSTVVDDDFLTCYLPTNRGPIEEAVAALIKAGCPLESCTYDPPWPAQVLYSLIRD
;
A
#
# COMPACT_ATOMS: atom_id res chain seq x y z
N MET A 1 6.33 19.40 -1.61
CA MET A 1 6.93 18.68 -0.46
C MET A 1 5.85 18.44 0.57
N ILE A 2 5.86 17.28 1.23
CA ILE A 2 4.99 16.97 2.39
C ILE A 2 5.89 16.88 3.61
N SER A 3 5.60 17.61 4.67
CA SER A 3 6.31 17.50 5.96
C SER A 3 5.37 17.02 7.05
N LEU A 4 5.75 15.95 7.71
CA LEU A 4 5.11 15.40 8.91
C LEU A 4 6.01 15.72 10.11
N GLU A 5 5.50 16.45 11.11
CA GLU A 5 6.26 16.87 12.29
C GLU A 5 5.57 16.36 13.55
N GLN A 6 6.10 15.29 14.14
CA GLN A 6 5.59 14.64 15.36
C GLN A 6 4.09 14.35 15.31
N VAL A 7 3.61 13.86 14.17
CA VAL A 7 2.18 13.65 13.91
C VAL A 7 1.66 12.50 14.75
N THR A 8 0.68 12.82 15.62
CA THR A 8 -0.05 11.83 16.40
C THR A 8 -1.54 11.87 16.01
N VAL A 9 -2.10 10.71 15.73
CA VAL A 9 -3.50 10.55 15.33
C VAL A 9 -4.16 9.47 16.17
N GLN A 10 -5.32 9.76 16.69
CA GLN A 10 -6.16 8.81 17.43
C GLN A 10 -7.35 8.38 16.58
N ARG A 11 -7.62 7.08 16.51
CA ARG A 11 -8.78 6.50 15.83
C ARG A 11 -9.54 5.58 16.79
N GLN A 12 -10.81 5.87 17.02
CA GLN A 12 -11.68 5.10 17.95
C GLN A 12 -11.07 4.88 19.35
N GLY A 13 -10.37 5.89 19.88
CA GLY A 13 -9.75 5.83 21.22
C GLY A 13 -8.35 5.17 21.26
N VAL A 14 -7.85 4.64 20.12
CA VAL A 14 -6.52 4.04 20.03
C VAL A 14 -5.59 4.97 19.26
N ILE A 15 -4.34 5.11 19.70
CA ILE A 15 -3.31 5.85 18.96
C ILE A 15 -2.95 5.00 17.73
N ALA A 16 -3.26 5.55 16.54
CA ALA A 16 -3.03 4.90 15.25
C ALA A 16 -1.76 5.43 14.56
N LEU A 17 -1.34 6.66 14.86
CA LEU A 17 -0.01 7.21 14.54
C LEU A 17 0.54 7.87 15.79
N ASP A 18 1.81 7.62 16.09
CA ASP A 18 2.50 8.11 17.27
C ASP A 18 3.79 8.85 16.89
N GLN A 19 3.75 10.18 17.00
CA GLN A 19 4.88 11.10 16.79
C GLN A 19 5.63 10.88 15.46
N VAL A 20 4.91 10.53 14.38
CA VAL A 20 5.52 10.28 13.08
C VAL A 20 6.13 11.57 12.53
N THR A 21 7.44 11.51 12.26
CA THR A 21 8.19 12.62 11.64
C THR A 21 8.85 12.13 10.36
N HIS A 22 8.48 12.73 9.21
CA HIS A 22 9.03 12.38 7.91
C HIS A 22 8.78 13.49 6.89
N THR A 23 9.70 13.62 5.93
CA THR A 23 9.56 14.58 4.81
C THR A 23 9.61 13.82 3.50
N ILE A 24 8.68 14.16 2.60
CA ILE A 24 8.57 13.58 1.26
C ILE A 24 8.72 14.70 0.24
N TYR A 25 9.62 14.49 -0.70
CA TYR A 25 10.01 15.50 -1.68
C TYR A 25 9.28 15.31 -3.02
N PRO A 26 9.13 16.39 -3.81
CA PRO A 26 8.60 16.31 -5.18
C PRO A 26 9.35 15.25 -5.99
N GLY A 27 8.59 14.47 -6.76
CA GLY A 27 9.14 13.42 -7.62
C GLY A 27 9.37 12.07 -6.93
N GLN A 28 9.20 11.98 -5.62
CA GLN A 28 9.31 10.69 -4.93
C GLN A 28 8.07 9.82 -5.09
N SER A 29 8.31 8.54 -5.34
CA SER A 29 7.31 7.46 -5.25
C SER A 29 7.63 6.63 -4.02
N VAL A 30 6.86 6.82 -2.94
CA VAL A 30 7.11 6.22 -1.63
C VAL A 30 6.17 5.06 -1.39
N ALA A 31 6.72 3.86 -1.19
CA ALA A 31 5.98 2.70 -0.74
C ALA A 31 5.90 2.70 0.79
N VAL A 32 4.68 2.69 1.32
CA VAL A 32 4.43 2.59 2.77
C VAL A 32 4.09 1.16 3.11
N ILE A 33 4.93 0.51 3.91
CA ILE A 33 4.78 -0.88 4.33
C ILE A 33 4.75 -1.00 5.85
N GLY A 34 4.28 -2.14 6.33
CA GLY A 34 4.18 -2.45 7.76
C GLY A 34 3.12 -3.52 8.04
N PRO A 35 3.07 -4.08 9.24
CA PRO A 35 2.04 -5.04 9.63
C PRO A 35 0.62 -4.48 9.48
N THR A 36 -0.36 -5.35 9.42
CA THR A 36 -1.77 -4.94 9.52
C THR A 36 -1.99 -4.21 10.84
N GLY A 37 -2.66 -3.06 10.80
CA GLY A 37 -2.87 -2.22 11.99
C GLY A 37 -1.72 -1.25 12.31
N SER A 38 -0.62 -1.22 11.56
CA SER A 38 0.53 -0.34 11.84
C SER A 38 0.31 1.15 11.53
N GLY A 39 -0.89 1.56 11.09
CA GLY A 39 -1.21 2.97 10.84
C GLY A 39 -1.08 3.44 9.38
N LYS A 40 -0.78 2.56 8.41
CA LYS A 40 -0.54 2.93 7.00
C LYS A 40 -1.70 3.69 6.34
N THR A 41 -2.91 3.12 6.37
CA THR A 41 -4.13 3.79 5.85
C THR A 41 -4.41 5.08 6.61
N THR A 42 -4.20 5.08 7.94
CA THR A 42 -4.36 6.28 8.78
C THR A 42 -3.41 7.38 8.35
N LEU A 43 -2.16 7.04 7.98
CA LEU A 43 -1.20 8.02 7.46
C LEU A 43 -1.71 8.68 6.17
N LEU A 44 -2.20 7.88 5.19
CA LEU A 44 -2.77 8.44 3.96
C LEU A 44 -3.99 9.30 4.22
N GLU A 45 -4.93 8.82 5.05
CA GLU A 45 -6.15 9.55 5.42
C GLU A 45 -5.82 10.87 6.14
N THR A 46 -4.76 10.89 6.96
CA THR A 46 -4.29 12.10 7.66
C THR A 46 -3.67 13.10 6.67
N ILE A 47 -2.81 12.65 5.76
CA ILE A 47 -2.24 13.51 4.71
C ILE A 47 -3.34 14.05 3.79
N ALA A 48 -4.38 13.24 3.49
CA ALA A 48 -5.54 13.65 2.71
C ALA A 48 -6.46 14.65 3.45
N GLY A 49 -6.20 14.94 4.73
CA GLY A 49 -7.07 15.80 5.56
C GLY A 49 -8.40 15.14 5.95
N LEU A 50 -8.52 13.82 5.82
CA LEU A 50 -9.73 13.07 6.18
C LEU A 50 -9.79 12.73 7.68
N LEU A 51 -8.64 12.75 8.36
CA LEU A 51 -8.52 12.54 9.79
C LEU A 51 -7.81 13.73 10.45
N PRO A 52 -8.34 14.22 11.56
CA PRO A 52 -7.71 15.31 12.29
C PRO A 52 -6.44 14.84 13.01
N VAL A 53 -5.42 15.70 13.03
CA VAL A 53 -4.19 15.51 13.80
C VAL A 53 -4.46 15.88 15.26
N GLN A 54 -4.14 14.99 16.20
CA GLN A 54 -4.28 15.26 17.64
C GLN A 54 -3.12 16.12 18.17
N SER A 55 -1.89 15.86 17.71
CA SER A 55 -0.70 16.66 17.99
C SER A 55 0.30 16.55 16.85
N GLY A 56 1.20 17.53 16.76
CA GLY A 56 2.10 17.66 15.61
C GLY A 56 1.46 18.43 14.47
N ASN A 57 2.09 18.38 13.28
CA ASN A 57 1.67 19.13 12.12
C ASN A 57 1.92 18.39 10.81
N VAL A 58 0.98 18.52 9.86
CA VAL A 58 1.16 18.11 8.47
C VAL A 58 1.14 19.36 7.61
N SER A 59 2.23 19.63 6.89
CA SER A 59 2.35 20.81 6.04
C SER A 59 2.79 20.45 4.63
N PHE A 60 2.42 21.34 3.67
CA PHE A 60 2.75 21.21 2.27
C PHE A 60 3.61 22.41 1.88
N ALA A 61 4.81 22.19 1.32
CA ALA A 61 5.64 23.31 0.82
C ALA A 61 5.07 23.81 -0.49
N ASP A 62 4.73 25.02 -0.53
CA ASP A 62 4.21 25.99 -1.49
C ASP A 62 2.97 26.71 -0.95
N SER A 63 2.50 26.31 0.22
CA SER A 63 1.42 27.02 0.90
C SER A 63 1.77 27.14 2.38
N SER A 64 1.61 28.31 2.95
CA SER A 64 1.49 28.54 4.40
C SER A 64 0.24 27.87 4.98
N SER A 65 -0.30 26.88 4.28
CA SER A 65 -1.55 26.20 4.53
C SER A 65 -1.31 24.84 5.16
N THR A 66 -1.89 24.63 6.31
CA THR A 66 -2.07 23.33 6.98
C THR A 66 -3.11 22.49 6.24
N THR A 67 -3.24 21.20 6.56
CA THR A 67 -4.20 20.24 5.96
C THR A 67 -5.63 20.75 5.85
N ASP A 68 -6.04 21.71 6.65
CA ASP A 68 -7.41 22.24 6.69
C ASP A 68 -7.71 23.32 5.62
N SER A 69 -6.74 23.66 4.75
CA SER A 69 -6.98 24.65 3.69
C SER A 69 -7.71 24.02 2.50
N PRO A 70 -8.81 24.63 2.00
CA PRO A 70 -9.51 24.19 0.80
C PRO A 70 -8.62 24.10 -0.46
N LEU A 71 -7.54 24.87 -0.52
CA LEU A 71 -6.56 24.84 -1.62
C LEU A 71 -5.78 23.53 -1.66
N ASN A 72 -5.60 22.86 -0.51
CA ASN A 72 -4.87 21.59 -0.45
C ASN A 72 -5.69 20.42 -1.00
N GLN A 73 -7.02 20.46 -0.96
CA GLN A 73 -7.87 19.40 -1.50
C GLN A 73 -7.76 19.27 -3.02
N GLN A 74 -7.44 20.37 -3.75
CA GLN A 74 -7.19 20.31 -5.20
C GLN A 74 -5.82 19.73 -5.54
N LEU A 75 -4.86 19.80 -4.60
CA LEU A 75 -3.50 19.31 -4.79
C LEU A 75 -3.36 17.80 -4.54
N ILE A 76 -4.35 17.17 -3.92
CA ILE A 76 -4.28 15.79 -3.44
C ILE A 76 -5.35 14.93 -4.13
N GLY A 77 -4.90 13.91 -4.84
CA GLY A 77 -5.73 12.80 -5.31
C GLY A 77 -5.63 11.63 -4.34
N PHE A 78 -6.78 11.07 -3.93
CA PHE A 78 -6.82 9.93 -3.02
C PHE A 78 -7.62 8.76 -3.60
N VAL A 79 -6.97 7.60 -3.70
CA VAL A 79 -7.58 6.32 -4.08
C VAL A 79 -7.63 5.43 -2.85
N PRO A 80 -8.79 5.22 -2.22
CA PRO A 80 -8.94 4.34 -1.06
C PRO A 80 -8.85 2.88 -1.45
N ASP A 81 -8.58 2.02 -0.46
CA ASP A 81 -8.75 0.58 -0.63
C ASP A 81 -10.23 0.20 -0.84
N GLY A 82 -10.46 -0.84 -1.62
CA GLY A 82 -11.80 -1.33 -1.96
C GLY A 82 -12.52 -0.51 -3.06
N ASN A 83 -13.65 -1.05 -3.49
CA ASN A 83 -14.50 -0.46 -4.54
C ASN A 83 -15.67 0.30 -3.89
N ARG A 84 -15.42 1.54 -3.43
CA ARG A 84 -16.49 2.45 -3.01
C ARG A 84 -17.00 3.22 -4.22
N THR A 85 -18.00 2.68 -4.91
CA THR A 85 -18.61 3.31 -6.07
C THR A 85 -20.08 3.63 -5.82
N TRP A 86 -20.61 4.63 -6.54
CA TRP A 86 -22.02 4.96 -6.52
C TRP A 86 -22.73 4.22 -7.66
N PRO A 87 -23.48 3.13 -7.39
CA PRO A 87 -23.94 2.22 -8.44
C PRO A 87 -24.97 2.83 -9.39
N MET A 88 -25.69 3.86 -8.97
CA MET A 88 -26.86 4.37 -9.68
C MET A 88 -26.57 5.50 -10.68
N ILE A 89 -25.34 5.97 -10.79
CA ILE A 89 -24.93 7.06 -11.69
C ILE A 89 -23.98 6.58 -12.78
N ARG A 90 -23.81 7.37 -13.82
CA ARG A 90 -22.86 7.11 -14.91
C ARG A 90 -21.45 7.50 -14.53
N ALA A 91 -20.45 6.95 -15.22
CA ALA A 91 -19.04 7.23 -14.95
C ALA A 91 -18.71 8.72 -15.15
N ASP A 92 -19.21 9.34 -16.22
CA ASP A 92 -19.05 10.79 -16.46
C ASP A 92 -19.75 11.63 -15.40
N GLU A 93 -20.99 11.34 -15.06
CA GLU A 93 -21.76 12.07 -14.03
C GLU A 93 -21.04 12.05 -12.68
N CYS A 94 -20.47 10.89 -12.32
CA CYS A 94 -19.64 10.77 -11.12
C CYS A 94 -18.46 11.73 -11.13
N LEU A 95 -17.67 11.72 -12.22
CA LEU A 95 -16.51 12.58 -12.34
C LEU A 95 -16.88 14.08 -12.42
N GLU A 96 -17.99 14.42 -13.11
CA GLU A 96 -18.50 15.80 -13.18
C GLU A 96 -18.85 16.34 -11.79
N LEU A 97 -19.50 15.53 -10.93
CA LEU A 97 -19.81 15.92 -9.55
C LEU A 97 -18.54 16.24 -8.75
N PHE A 98 -17.48 15.42 -8.91
CA PHE A 98 -16.19 15.72 -8.25
C PHE A 98 -15.50 16.95 -8.84
N ALA A 99 -15.52 17.11 -10.16
CA ALA A 99 -14.97 18.28 -10.82
C ALA A 99 -15.64 19.59 -10.33
N MET A 100 -16.98 19.58 -10.24
CA MET A 100 -17.74 20.71 -9.71
C MET A 100 -17.38 21.01 -8.24
N ASN A 101 -17.28 19.96 -7.41
CA ASN A 101 -16.91 20.10 -6.00
C ASN A 101 -15.50 20.66 -5.82
N SER A 102 -14.60 20.31 -6.75
CA SER A 102 -13.22 20.85 -6.82
C SER A 102 -13.15 22.27 -7.40
N GLY A 103 -14.27 22.90 -7.71
CA GLY A 103 -14.34 24.30 -8.17
C GLY A 103 -14.27 24.50 -9.68
N LEU A 104 -14.14 23.43 -10.48
CA LEU A 104 -14.18 23.54 -11.95
C LEU A 104 -15.56 24.01 -12.44
N ARG A 105 -15.62 24.67 -13.58
CA ARG A 105 -16.85 25.23 -14.15
C ARG A 105 -16.90 25.08 -15.67
N GLY A 106 -18.11 24.88 -16.18
CA GLY A 106 -18.39 24.89 -17.62
C GLY A 106 -17.49 23.90 -18.38
N LYS A 107 -16.87 24.36 -19.45
CA LYS A 107 -16.00 23.55 -20.31
C LYS A 107 -14.83 22.88 -19.57
N GLN A 108 -14.34 23.47 -18.49
CA GLN A 108 -13.25 22.89 -17.69
C GLN A 108 -13.64 21.52 -17.13
N ILE A 109 -14.93 21.31 -16.80
CA ILE A 109 -15.42 20.03 -16.30
C ILE A 109 -15.32 18.97 -17.39
N ASP A 110 -15.86 19.26 -18.60
CA ASP A 110 -15.81 18.31 -19.72
C ASP A 110 -14.39 17.95 -20.11
N ASP A 111 -13.50 18.94 -20.17
CA ASP A 111 -12.09 18.74 -20.52
C ASP A 111 -11.38 17.86 -19.45
N ALA A 112 -11.64 18.11 -18.16
CA ALA A 112 -11.08 17.33 -17.07
C ALA A 112 -11.61 15.88 -17.04
N VAL A 113 -12.92 15.70 -17.23
CA VAL A 113 -13.56 14.37 -17.25
C VAL A 113 -13.04 13.55 -18.43
N ASN A 114 -12.96 14.14 -19.62
CA ASN A 114 -12.44 13.45 -20.81
C ASN A 114 -11.00 13.01 -20.59
N ARG A 115 -10.13 13.92 -20.15
CA ARG A 115 -8.72 13.64 -19.87
C ARG A 115 -8.58 12.52 -18.84
N ALA A 116 -9.30 12.60 -17.71
CA ALA A 116 -9.21 11.61 -16.65
C ALA A 116 -9.69 10.21 -17.12
N LEU A 117 -10.74 10.13 -17.92
CA LEU A 117 -11.22 8.86 -18.50
C LEU A 117 -10.23 8.27 -19.53
N GLU A 118 -9.64 9.12 -20.37
CA GLU A 118 -8.61 8.69 -21.33
C GLU A 118 -7.36 8.17 -20.62
N GLU A 119 -6.88 8.87 -19.58
CA GLU A 119 -5.69 8.50 -18.79
C GLU A 119 -5.83 7.10 -18.15
N VAL A 120 -7.06 6.69 -17.83
CA VAL A 120 -7.33 5.35 -17.28
C VAL A 120 -7.94 4.38 -18.30
N SER A 121 -7.91 4.70 -19.60
CA SER A 121 -8.45 3.87 -20.68
C SER A 121 -9.94 3.49 -20.47
N LEU A 122 -10.74 4.44 -20.05
CA LEU A 122 -12.20 4.32 -19.88
C LEU A 122 -13.01 5.28 -20.78
N GLY A 123 -12.40 5.95 -21.75
CA GLY A 123 -13.06 6.93 -22.62
C GLY A 123 -14.31 6.36 -23.31
N ASN A 124 -14.23 5.10 -23.78
CA ASN A 124 -15.36 4.40 -24.40
C ASN A 124 -16.50 4.01 -23.43
N LEU A 125 -16.27 4.10 -22.14
CA LEU A 125 -17.24 3.76 -21.09
C LEU A 125 -17.83 5.00 -20.39
N ARG A 126 -17.57 6.21 -20.92
CA ARG A 126 -17.98 7.49 -20.33
C ARG A 126 -19.45 7.49 -19.89
N GLY A 127 -20.38 7.11 -20.79
CA GLY A 127 -21.80 7.11 -20.52
C GLY A 127 -22.35 5.84 -19.83
N HIS A 128 -21.49 4.90 -19.43
CA HIS A 128 -21.93 3.66 -18.80
C HIS A 128 -22.21 3.85 -17.32
N ARG A 129 -23.20 3.14 -16.80
CA ARG A 129 -23.50 3.11 -15.36
C ARG A 129 -22.36 2.40 -14.61
N ILE A 130 -22.03 2.92 -13.44
CA ILE A 130 -20.92 2.38 -12.63
C ILE A 130 -21.17 0.94 -12.21
N ASP A 131 -22.43 0.56 -11.94
CA ASP A 131 -22.79 -0.82 -11.56
C ASP A 131 -22.65 -1.85 -12.70
N THR A 132 -22.46 -1.39 -13.95
CA THR A 132 -22.20 -2.27 -15.10
C THR A 132 -20.72 -2.46 -15.39
N LEU A 133 -19.85 -1.74 -14.71
CA LEU A 133 -18.40 -1.84 -14.86
C LEU A 133 -17.87 -3.10 -14.17
N SER A 134 -16.82 -3.71 -14.75
CA SER A 134 -16.07 -4.76 -14.04
C SER A 134 -15.36 -4.18 -12.80
N SER A 135 -14.90 -5.06 -11.90
CA SER A 135 -14.14 -4.64 -10.70
C SER A 135 -12.90 -3.83 -11.08
N GLY A 136 -12.13 -4.27 -12.09
CA GLY A 136 -10.95 -3.54 -12.59
C GLY A 136 -11.31 -2.19 -13.20
N GLN A 137 -12.38 -2.11 -14.01
CA GLN A 137 -12.89 -0.85 -14.56
C GLN A 137 -13.36 0.10 -13.45
N SER A 138 -14.05 -0.41 -12.42
CA SER A 138 -14.47 0.39 -11.27
C SER A 138 -13.28 0.93 -10.49
N LYS A 139 -12.23 0.13 -10.29
CA LYS A 139 -11.00 0.60 -9.65
C LYS A 139 -10.29 1.65 -10.51
N ARG A 140 -10.23 1.48 -11.84
CA ARG A 140 -9.69 2.49 -12.76
C ARG A 140 -10.50 3.80 -12.73
N LEU A 141 -11.82 3.74 -12.57
CA LEU A 141 -12.65 4.94 -12.38
C LEU A 141 -12.31 5.69 -11.07
N LEU A 142 -11.97 4.97 -9.98
CA LEU A 142 -11.48 5.61 -8.75
C LEU A 142 -10.13 6.31 -8.97
N ILE A 143 -9.25 5.73 -9.79
CA ILE A 143 -7.99 6.37 -10.18
C ILE A 143 -8.28 7.62 -11.03
N ALA A 144 -9.18 7.54 -12.04
CA ALA A 144 -9.60 8.71 -12.84
C ALA A 144 -10.11 9.84 -11.95
N ARG A 145 -10.95 9.52 -10.96
CA ARG A 145 -11.44 10.51 -9.99
C ARG A 145 -10.29 11.19 -9.23
N ALA A 146 -9.31 10.43 -8.79
CA ALA A 146 -8.15 10.99 -8.08
C ALA A 146 -7.29 11.87 -8.98
N LEU A 147 -7.20 11.58 -10.28
CA LEU A 147 -6.41 12.33 -11.27
C LEU A 147 -7.15 13.54 -11.85
N LEU A 148 -8.44 13.68 -11.62
CA LEU A 148 -9.35 14.62 -12.27
C LEU A 148 -8.86 16.08 -12.29
N CYS A 149 -8.28 16.53 -11.17
CA CYS A 149 -7.75 17.89 -11.01
C CYS A 149 -6.23 17.97 -11.12
N GLU A 150 -5.59 17.01 -11.79
CA GLU A 150 -4.13 16.95 -11.98
C GLU A 150 -3.35 17.14 -10.67
N PRO A 151 -3.57 16.27 -9.66
CA PRO A 151 -3.00 16.48 -8.34
C PRO A 151 -1.47 16.42 -8.36
N HIS A 152 -0.84 17.24 -7.53
CA HIS A 152 0.61 17.17 -7.28
C HIS A 152 0.97 16.03 -6.31
N ILE A 153 0.01 15.56 -5.51
CA ILE A 153 0.16 14.48 -4.54
C ILE A 153 -0.88 13.43 -4.85
N LEU A 154 -0.45 12.19 -5.05
CA LEU A 154 -1.32 11.04 -5.28
C LEU A 154 -1.14 10.03 -4.15
N LEU A 155 -2.21 9.80 -3.41
CA LEU A 155 -2.27 8.87 -2.29
C LEU A 155 -3.03 7.63 -2.73
N LEU A 156 -2.41 6.46 -2.61
CA LEU A 156 -2.93 5.20 -3.11
C LEU A 156 -2.97 4.16 -1.99
N ASP A 157 -4.16 3.75 -1.56
CA ASP A 157 -4.28 2.68 -0.58
C ASP A 157 -4.49 1.34 -1.30
N ASN A 158 -3.51 0.45 -1.18
CA ASN A 158 -3.47 -0.86 -1.82
C ASN A 158 -3.77 -0.80 -3.33
N PRO A 159 -2.97 -0.05 -4.11
CA PRO A 159 -3.33 0.37 -5.47
C PRO A 159 -3.52 -0.78 -6.45
N TYR A 160 -2.80 -1.88 -6.27
CA TYR A 160 -2.84 -3.01 -7.20
C TYR A 160 -3.99 -3.99 -6.92
N ALA A 161 -4.60 -3.93 -5.73
CA ALA A 161 -5.70 -4.82 -5.38
C ALA A 161 -6.93 -4.60 -6.27
N GLY A 162 -7.40 -5.65 -6.91
CA GLY A 162 -8.59 -5.65 -7.75
C GLY A 162 -8.44 -4.93 -9.09
N LEU A 163 -7.22 -4.57 -9.50
CA LEU A 163 -6.93 -4.04 -10.83
C LEU A 163 -6.90 -5.14 -11.91
N ASP A 164 -7.27 -4.73 -13.11
CA ASP A 164 -7.01 -5.49 -14.34
C ASP A 164 -5.60 -5.15 -14.90
N PRO A 165 -5.08 -5.88 -15.90
CA PRO A 165 -3.74 -5.62 -16.45
C PRO A 165 -3.55 -4.18 -16.97
N VAL A 166 -4.59 -3.54 -17.46
CA VAL A 166 -4.55 -2.14 -17.91
C VAL A 166 -4.34 -1.21 -16.72
N GLY A 167 -5.07 -1.46 -15.62
CA GLY A 167 -4.92 -0.69 -14.39
C GLY A 167 -3.51 -0.81 -13.77
N PHE A 168 -2.90 -2.02 -13.83
CA PHE A 168 -1.50 -2.21 -13.43
C PHE A 168 -0.56 -1.29 -14.22
N GLN A 169 -0.68 -1.28 -15.55
CA GLN A 169 0.16 -0.42 -16.42
C GLN A 169 -0.02 1.07 -16.09
N ILE A 170 -1.24 1.50 -15.78
CA ILE A 170 -1.52 2.89 -15.41
C ILE A 170 -0.77 3.27 -14.13
N ILE A 171 -0.87 2.47 -13.08
CA ILE A 171 -0.15 2.74 -11.81
C ILE A 171 1.36 2.73 -12.04
N ASP A 172 1.89 1.77 -12.82
CA ASP A 172 3.31 1.69 -13.14
C ASP A 172 3.81 2.92 -13.90
N GLN A 173 3.02 3.43 -14.85
CA GLN A 173 3.35 4.66 -15.58
C GLN A 173 3.32 5.89 -14.67
N LEU A 174 2.31 6.01 -13.79
CA LEU A 174 2.22 7.11 -12.84
C LEU A 174 3.43 7.14 -11.90
N THR A 175 3.80 6.00 -11.35
CA THR A 175 4.95 5.88 -10.42
C THR A 175 6.29 6.11 -11.13
N THR A 176 6.49 5.54 -12.31
CA THR A 176 7.71 5.74 -13.09
C THR A 176 7.89 7.20 -13.52
N ASN A 177 6.80 7.88 -13.88
CA ASN A 177 6.83 9.27 -14.32
C ASN A 177 6.80 10.29 -13.17
N ALA A 178 6.70 9.86 -11.92
CA ALA A 178 6.60 10.76 -10.77
C ALA A 178 7.76 11.75 -10.69
N GLN A 179 8.99 11.28 -10.90
CA GLN A 179 10.20 12.09 -10.89
C GLN A 179 10.20 13.16 -12.01
N LEU A 180 9.73 12.80 -13.22
CA LEU A 180 9.68 13.71 -14.35
C LEU A 180 8.61 14.78 -14.18
N THR A 181 7.48 14.45 -13.59
CA THR A 181 6.34 15.36 -13.38
C THR A 181 6.45 16.16 -12.09
N GLY A 182 7.38 15.81 -11.20
CA GLY A 182 7.45 16.39 -9.85
C GLY A 182 6.31 15.95 -8.93
N ARG A 183 5.48 14.99 -9.36
CA ARG A 183 4.37 14.45 -8.55
C ARG A 183 4.91 13.63 -7.38
N ILE A 184 4.32 13.79 -6.22
CA ILE A 184 4.55 12.90 -5.08
C ILE A 184 3.55 11.77 -5.14
N ILE A 185 4.02 10.52 -5.02
CA ILE A 185 3.15 9.35 -4.91
C ILE A 185 3.43 8.65 -3.59
N LEU A 186 2.39 8.46 -2.77
CA LEU A 186 2.42 7.60 -1.60
C LEU A 186 1.50 6.42 -1.83
N ALA A 187 2.03 5.21 -1.80
CA ALA A 187 1.24 4.00 -1.94
C ALA A 187 1.42 3.07 -0.74
N VAL A 188 0.31 2.68 -0.12
CA VAL A 188 0.29 1.69 0.96
C VAL A 188 0.18 0.31 0.36
N PHE A 189 0.97 -0.61 0.89
CA PHE A 189 0.95 -2.03 0.54
C PHE A 189 0.57 -2.87 1.76
N ASN A 190 -0.39 -3.77 1.59
CA ASN A 190 -0.82 -4.71 2.64
C ASN A 190 0.09 -5.94 2.70
N ASP A 191 0.66 -6.28 1.56
CA ASP A 191 1.79 -7.19 1.45
C ASP A 191 3.03 -6.36 1.07
N ALA A 192 4.18 -6.86 1.32
CA ALA A 192 5.38 -6.13 1.03
C ALA A 192 5.93 -6.45 -0.39
N ASN A 193 5.07 -6.89 -1.33
CA ASN A 193 5.39 -6.98 -2.75
C ASN A 193 5.35 -5.57 -3.37
N VAL A 194 6.37 -4.80 -3.08
CA VAL A 194 6.53 -3.44 -3.63
C VAL A 194 7.16 -3.54 -5.01
N PRO A 195 6.53 -3.00 -6.05
CA PRO A 195 7.13 -2.95 -7.39
C PRO A 195 8.41 -2.12 -7.43
N ASP A 196 9.32 -2.48 -8.35
CA ASP A 196 10.64 -1.86 -8.49
C ASP A 196 10.62 -0.39 -8.95
N ASN A 197 9.46 0.11 -9.38
CA ASN A 197 9.27 1.49 -9.83
C ASN A 197 9.03 2.49 -8.67
N PHE A 198 8.97 2.03 -7.44
CA PHE A 198 9.01 2.91 -6.27
C PHE A 198 10.44 3.31 -5.94
N THR A 199 10.65 4.60 -5.62
CA THR A 199 11.99 5.16 -5.33
C THR A 199 12.36 5.09 -3.87
N ASP A 200 11.38 5.12 -3.00
CA ASP A 200 11.57 5.22 -1.55
C ASP A 200 10.63 4.30 -0.78
N LEU A 201 11.07 3.96 0.43
CA LEU A 201 10.34 3.11 1.36
C LEU A 201 10.09 3.87 2.67
N LEU A 202 8.90 3.73 3.22
CA LEU A 202 8.54 4.15 4.58
C LEU A 202 7.96 2.96 5.34
N VAL A 203 8.61 2.56 6.42
CA VAL A 203 8.16 1.44 7.25
C VAL A 203 7.49 1.94 8.50
N LEU A 204 6.27 1.48 8.74
CA LEU A 204 5.50 1.75 9.95
C LEU A 204 5.31 0.48 10.78
N ASN A 205 5.42 0.62 12.10
CA ASN A 205 5.04 -0.41 13.06
C ASN A 205 4.39 0.23 14.28
N ASP A 206 3.25 -0.30 14.73
CA ASP A 206 2.50 0.20 15.90
C ASP A 206 2.32 1.73 15.91
N GLY A 207 2.02 2.31 14.76
CA GLY A 207 1.83 3.75 14.58
C GLY A 207 3.11 4.57 14.49
N GLN A 208 4.28 3.99 14.65
CA GLN A 208 5.57 4.68 14.63
C GLN A 208 6.33 4.44 13.33
N LYS A 209 7.15 5.42 12.94
CA LYS A 209 8.09 5.25 11.83
C LYS A 209 9.29 4.44 12.32
N VAL A 210 9.50 3.26 11.75
CA VAL A 210 10.67 2.43 12.02
C VAL A 210 11.86 2.90 11.21
N THR A 211 11.68 3.03 9.90
CA THR A 211 12.72 3.51 8.98
C THR A 211 12.11 4.13 7.74
N ALA A 212 12.89 4.93 7.05
CA ALA A 212 12.54 5.45 5.72
C ALA A 212 13.83 5.72 4.94
N GLY A 213 13.76 5.55 3.61
CA GLY A 213 14.91 5.84 2.75
C GLY A 213 14.73 5.35 1.33
N HIS A 214 15.78 5.53 0.54
CA HIS A 214 15.80 5.13 -0.85
C HIS A 214 15.61 3.62 -0.99
N PHE A 215 14.66 3.22 -1.84
CA PHE A 215 14.30 1.83 -2.06
C PHE A 215 15.17 1.21 -3.14
N GLN A 216 15.98 0.22 -2.77
CA GLN A 216 16.75 -0.58 -3.70
C GLN A 216 16.34 -2.04 -3.55
N PRO A 217 15.45 -2.57 -4.39
CA PRO A 217 14.99 -3.96 -4.31
C PRO A 217 16.12 -4.97 -4.23
N LYS A 218 17.22 -4.70 -4.95
CA LYS A 218 18.41 -5.57 -4.98
C LYS A 218 19.17 -5.64 -3.65
N GLN A 219 19.06 -4.66 -2.76
CA GLN A 219 19.68 -4.72 -1.42
C GLN A 219 18.98 -5.74 -0.53
N PHE A 220 17.73 -6.05 -0.83
CA PHE A 220 16.92 -6.97 -0.06
C PHE A 220 16.86 -8.38 -0.69
N THR A 221 17.35 -8.56 -1.92
CA THR A 221 17.43 -9.87 -2.59
C THR A 221 18.55 -10.77 -2.06
N ASN A 222 19.46 -10.26 -1.21
CA ASN A 222 20.50 -11.05 -0.56
C ASN A 222 20.04 -11.79 0.71
N VAL A 223 18.73 -11.90 0.93
CA VAL A 223 18.22 -12.78 1.98
C VAL A 223 18.11 -14.19 1.41
N ASP A 224 19.17 -14.98 1.60
CA ASP A 224 19.28 -16.39 1.16
C ASP A 224 18.28 -17.34 1.83
N LYS A 225 17.13 -16.85 2.26
CA LYS A 225 16.15 -17.67 2.99
C LYS A 225 14.75 -17.45 2.47
N TRP A 226 14.08 -18.51 2.09
CA TRP A 226 12.66 -18.51 1.76
C TRP A 226 11.81 -18.62 3.02
N GLY A 227 10.73 -17.83 3.11
CA GLY A 227 9.67 -18.08 4.07
C GLY A 227 8.90 -19.34 3.66
N VAL A 228 8.75 -20.28 4.58
CA VAL A 228 7.92 -21.47 4.39
C VAL A 228 6.83 -21.43 5.44
N ARG A 229 5.58 -21.38 4.99
CA ARG A 229 4.41 -21.43 5.85
C ARG A 229 3.82 -22.82 5.79
N LEU A 230 3.83 -23.48 6.92
CA LEU A 230 3.33 -24.85 7.10
C LEU A 230 2.03 -24.80 7.90
N LYS A 231 0.96 -25.44 7.43
CA LYS A 231 -0.24 -25.64 8.22
C LYS A 231 -0.17 -26.98 8.92
N CYS A 232 -0.01 -26.95 10.24
CA CYS A 232 0.13 -28.12 11.12
C CYS A 232 -0.99 -28.11 12.17
N PRO A 233 -2.22 -28.54 11.85
CA PRO A 233 -3.34 -28.48 12.77
C PRO A 233 -3.01 -29.20 14.09
N SER A 234 -3.31 -28.51 15.20
CA SER A 234 -3.12 -29.00 16.57
C SER A 234 -1.69 -29.40 16.96
N SER A 235 -0.69 -29.15 16.09
CA SER A 235 0.72 -29.57 16.34
C SER A 235 1.76 -28.50 15.94
N ALA A 236 1.38 -27.26 15.65
CA ALA A 236 2.28 -26.21 15.20
C ALA A 236 3.43 -25.92 16.19
N ALA A 237 3.16 -25.95 17.50
CA ALA A 237 4.19 -25.78 18.54
C ALA A 237 5.19 -26.95 18.59
N GLN A 238 4.75 -28.17 18.34
CA GLN A 238 5.63 -29.34 18.26
C GLN A 238 6.45 -29.33 16.98
N ALA A 239 5.83 -28.98 15.85
CA ALA A 239 6.49 -28.78 14.57
C ALA A 239 7.58 -27.71 14.64
N ALA A 240 7.32 -26.60 15.34
CA ALA A 240 8.31 -25.53 15.57
C ALA A 240 9.56 -26.02 16.30
N LYS A 241 9.41 -26.89 17.31
CA LYS A 241 10.57 -27.46 18.02
C LYS A 241 11.42 -28.33 17.09
N ILE A 242 10.79 -29.17 16.28
CA ILE A 242 11.47 -30.06 15.34
C ILE A 242 12.26 -29.24 14.30
N ILE A 243 11.64 -28.21 13.70
CA ILE A 243 12.27 -27.39 12.68
C ILE A 243 13.42 -26.55 13.26
N ARG A 244 13.28 -26.01 14.47
CA ARG A 244 14.38 -25.29 15.15
C ARG A 244 15.62 -26.15 15.34
N HIS A 245 15.45 -27.42 15.67
CA HIS A 245 16.56 -28.35 15.81
C HIS A 245 17.26 -28.69 14.49
N LEU A 246 16.52 -28.72 13.39
CA LEU A 246 17.07 -29.08 12.07
C LEU A 246 17.77 -27.93 11.35
N THR A 247 17.22 -26.73 11.46
CA THR A 247 17.59 -25.62 10.54
C THR A 247 18.23 -24.42 11.24
N LEU A 248 18.24 -24.37 12.58
CA LEU A 248 18.66 -23.20 13.39
C LEU A 248 17.94 -21.89 12.97
N SER A 249 16.80 -22.02 12.29
CA SER A 249 16.05 -20.88 11.78
C SER A 249 15.02 -20.36 12.77
N SER A 250 14.71 -19.07 12.69
CA SER A 250 13.63 -18.48 13.46
C SER A 250 12.29 -19.08 13.00
N THR A 251 11.44 -19.46 13.95
CA THR A 251 10.11 -19.99 13.69
C THR A 251 9.08 -19.16 14.43
N VAL A 252 8.00 -18.79 13.74
CA VAL A 252 6.84 -18.11 14.31
C VAL A 252 5.67 -19.06 14.26
N VAL A 253 4.98 -19.24 15.38
CA VAL A 253 3.78 -20.07 15.50
C VAL A 253 2.59 -19.14 15.67
N ASP A 254 1.57 -19.33 14.83
CA ASP A 254 0.33 -18.58 14.84
C ASP A 254 -0.83 -19.58 14.64
N ASP A 255 -1.51 -19.91 15.72
CA ASP A 255 -2.53 -20.97 15.79
C ASP A 255 -2.03 -22.30 15.19
N ASP A 256 -2.64 -22.73 14.09
CA ASP A 256 -2.30 -23.94 13.35
C ASP A 256 -1.17 -23.76 12.33
N PHE A 257 -0.65 -22.53 12.20
CA PHE A 257 0.39 -22.20 11.24
C PHE A 257 1.76 -22.09 11.89
N LEU A 258 2.74 -22.64 11.19
CA LEU A 258 4.14 -22.47 11.49
C LEU A 258 4.82 -21.77 10.32
N THR A 259 5.36 -20.59 10.55
CA THR A 259 6.21 -19.91 9.57
C THR A 259 7.67 -20.11 9.96
N CYS A 260 8.47 -20.65 9.05
CA CYS A 260 9.90 -20.80 9.21
C CYS A 260 10.66 -20.25 7.99
N TYR A 261 11.90 -19.88 8.21
CA TYR A 261 12.75 -19.28 7.17
C TYR A 261 13.90 -20.22 6.85
N LEU A 262 13.86 -20.81 5.68
CA LEU A 262 14.81 -21.83 5.25
C LEU A 262 15.73 -21.28 4.16
N PRO A 263 17.00 -21.74 4.08
CA PRO A 263 17.89 -21.37 3.00
C PRO A 263 17.31 -21.67 1.61
N THR A 264 17.72 -20.90 0.59
CA THR A 264 17.16 -20.96 -0.76
C THR A 264 17.44 -22.27 -1.53
N ASN A 265 18.36 -23.09 -1.07
CA ASN A 265 18.55 -24.44 -1.61
C ASN A 265 17.43 -25.38 -1.11
N ARG A 266 16.76 -26.07 -2.01
CA ARG A 266 15.56 -26.90 -1.74
C ARG A 266 15.76 -27.99 -0.69
N GLY A 267 16.98 -28.46 -0.45
CA GLY A 267 17.29 -29.56 0.46
C GLY A 267 16.74 -29.39 1.89
N PRO A 268 16.96 -28.27 2.57
CA PRO A 268 16.47 -28.07 3.94
C PRO A 268 14.94 -28.12 4.11
N ILE A 269 14.20 -27.79 3.05
CA ILE A 269 12.72 -27.82 3.09
C ILE A 269 12.22 -29.27 3.02
N GLU A 270 12.79 -30.06 2.12
CA GLU A 270 12.47 -31.48 1.99
C GLU A 270 12.80 -32.24 3.27
N GLU A 271 13.95 -31.94 3.88
CA GLU A 271 14.35 -32.51 5.18
C GLU A 271 13.39 -32.12 6.31
N ALA A 272 12.97 -30.84 6.36
CA ALA A 272 12.04 -30.33 7.36
C ALA A 272 10.67 -31.00 7.23
N VAL A 273 10.13 -31.09 6.01
CA VAL A 273 8.85 -31.77 5.73
C VAL A 273 8.94 -33.25 6.06
N ALA A 274 10.01 -33.95 5.66
CA ALA A 274 10.22 -35.36 5.98
C ALA A 274 10.32 -35.63 7.49
N ALA A 275 10.99 -34.73 8.23
CA ALA A 275 11.09 -34.85 9.70
C ALA A 275 9.74 -34.64 10.41
N LEU A 276 8.91 -33.71 9.93
CA LEU A 276 7.57 -33.47 10.46
C LEU A 276 6.67 -34.70 10.24
N ILE A 277 6.68 -35.24 9.03
CA ILE A 277 5.91 -36.47 8.70
C ILE A 277 6.39 -37.63 9.56
N LYS A 278 7.70 -37.83 9.72
CA LYS A 278 8.29 -38.90 10.55
C LYS A 278 7.95 -38.71 12.03
N ALA A 279 7.79 -37.49 12.50
CA ALA A 279 7.38 -37.21 13.89
C ALA A 279 5.86 -37.28 14.11
N GLY A 280 5.08 -37.63 13.08
CA GLY A 280 3.63 -37.74 13.16
C GLY A 280 2.91 -36.39 13.26
N CYS A 281 3.55 -35.27 12.88
CA CYS A 281 2.90 -33.97 12.79
C CYS A 281 2.05 -33.92 11.53
N PRO A 282 0.72 -33.76 11.62
CA PRO A 282 -0.12 -33.63 10.43
C PRO A 282 0.23 -32.35 9.69
N LEU A 283 0.51 -32.47 8.40
CA LEU A 283 0.82 -31.36 7.51
C LEU A 283 -0.28 -31.26 6.45
N GLU A 284 -1.09 -30.21 6.50
CA GLU A 284 -2.18 -29.98 5.54
C GLU A 284 -1.72 -29.20 4.31
N SER A 285 -0.82 -28.23 4.50
CA SER A 285 -0.31 -27.43 3.40
C SER A 285 1.10 -26.93 3.66
N CYS A 286 1.84 -26.74 2.57
CA CYS A 286 3.15 -26.10 2.56
C CYS A 286 3.13 -25.03 1.47
N THR A 287 3.21 -23.76 1.85
CA THR A 287 3.27 -22.65 0.92
C THR A 287 4.62 -21.96 1.04
N TYR A 288 5.12 -21.51 -0.10
CA TYR A 288 6.37 -20.78 -0.19
C TYR A 288 6.06 -19.30 -0.32
N ASP A 289 6.57 -18.52 0.64
CA ASP A 289 6.60 -17.07 0.51
C ASP A 289 8.01 -16.69 0.06
N PRO A 290 8.15 -15.85 -0.99
CA PRO A 290 9.46 -15.35 -1.39
C PRO A 290 10.13 -14.64 -0.19
N PRO A 291 11.49 -14.62 -0.12
CA PRO A 291 12.24 -14.16 1.04
C PRO A 291 12.02 -12.68 1.43
N TRP A 292 11.40 -11.95 0.57
CA TRP A 292 11.01 -10.57 0.69
C TRP A 292 9.54 -10.53 1.07
N PRO A 293 9.00 -9.95 1.87
CA PRO A 293 9.00 -8.68 2.53
C PRO A 293 8.87 -8.74 4.06
N ALA A 294 8.30 -9.83 4.56
CA ALA A 294 8.13 -10.00 6.00
C ALA A 294 9.48 -10.04 6.73
N GLN A 295 10.52 -10.61 6.12
CA GLN A 295 11.84 -10.70 6.76
C GLN A 295 12.54 -9.37 6.86
N VAL A 296 12.47 -8.55 5.80
CA VAL A 296 13.01 -7.19 5.85
C VAL A 296 12.21 -6.36 6.84
N LEU A 297 10.90 -6.49 6.84
CA LEU A 297 10.06 -5.86 7.84
C LEU A 297 10.46 -6.30 9.26
N TYR A 298 10.61 -7.60 9.50
CA TYR A 298 11.01 -8.14 10.81
C TYR A 298 12.45 -7.82 11.18
N SER A 299 13.38 -7.74 10.22
CA SER A 299 14.76 -7.30 10.50
C SER A 299 14.81 -5.81 10.83
N LEU A 300 14.03 -4.99 10.15
CA LEU A 300 13.94 -3.54 10.39
C LEU A 300 13.15 -3.16 11.65
N ILE A 301 12.28 -4.05 12.14
CA ILE A 301 11.47 -3.83 13.36
C ILE A 301 12.21 -4.34 14.63
N ARG A 302 13.22 -5.23 14.50
CA ARG A 302 13.92 -5.83 15.65
C ARG A 302 15.20 -5.10 16.07
N ASP A 303 15.72 -4.21 15.24
CA ASP A 303 16.81 -3.29 15.58
C ASP A 303 16.26 -1.95 16.12
#